data_e83ccc45a725a6da088ce704fc0573e6
#
_entry.id   e83ccc45a725a6da088ce704fc0573e6
#
_cell.length_a   1.000
_cell.length_b   1.000
_cell.length_c   1.000
_cell.angle_alpha   90.00
_cell.angle_beta   90.00
_cell.angle_gamma   90.00
#
_symmetry.space_group_name_H-M   'P 1'
#
loop_
_entity.id
_entity.type
_entity.pdbx_description
1 polymer ?
#
loop_
_entity_poly.entity_id
_entity_poly.type
_entity_poly.pdbx_seq_one_letter_code
_entity_poly.pdbx_strand_id
1 'polypeptide(L)'
;GDYNNITVGMVWARATGGEPFESVELLRLADDKAQALFDNCFEIVSGPDAPDVTIQELENELILYLTNDNPLSNNYREEYMAMDPSIPTELEDGTVLTDEERSYVFEGYLIYQLRDNTVRPSALGDIAAARLIAQCDVRNGITQVINNEFDPVLELPVPTLQANGSDEGIFHSLRITNDVFAQGDNRLINYKTYYFMAIAYGYNQYEPYDPVLLTGQSKQYLASRKAAVGSIRTYSASPHPPVTEAGGTIESSAYGDGVSLTRISGKGNGTHIIDITPESEAKILADKDEVADSVIFWRKRSVMRGLSSTCLLYTSDA
;
A
#
# COMPACT_ATOMS: atom_id res chain seq x y z
N GLY A 1 38.87 -31.30 11.36
CA GLY A 1 39.32 -29.94 11.58
C GLY A 1 38.14 -29.00 11.50
N ASP A 2 37.97 -28.15 12.48
CA ASP A 2 36.90 -27.15 12.49
C ASP A 2 37.29 -26.03 11.51
N TYR A 3 36.29 -25.55 10.76
CA TYR A 3 36.45 -24.40 9.87
C TYR A 3 36.00 -23.15 10.61
N ASN A 4 36.90 -22.15 10.70
CA ASN A 4 36.53 -20.82 11.13
C ASN A 4 36.32 -19.94 9.88
N ASN A 5 35.11 -19.39 9.72
CA ASN A 5 34.80 -18.40 8.70
C ASN A 5 35.01 -17.01 9.32
N ILE A 6 35.91 -16.24 8.73
CA ILE A 6 36.11 -14.84 9.12
C ILE A 6 35.57 -13.96 7.99
N THR A 7 34.59 -13.12 8.30
CA THR A 7 34.09 -12.10 7.38
C THR A 7 34.80 -10.79 7.69
N VAL A 8 35.39 -10.17 6.68
CA VAL A 8 36.08 -8.87 6.81
C VAL A 8 35.37 -7.88 5.91
N GLY A 9 34.90 -6.77 6.48
CA GLY A 9 34.42 -5.60 5.75
C GLY A 9 35.51 -4.55 5.59
N MET A 10 35.49 -3.81 4.48
CA MET A 10 36.31 -2.62 4.31
C MET A 10 35.38 -1.45 4.00
N VAL A 11 35.41 -0.46 4.87
CA VAL A 11 34.60 0.73 4.74
C VAL A 11 35.45 1.86 4.16
N TRP A 12 34.86 2.65 3.26
CA TRP A 12 35.51 3.80 2.67
C TRP A 12 34.53 4.98 2.62
N ALA A 13 35.00 6.15 3.03
CA ALA A 13 34.24 7.39 2.93
C ALA A 13 35.16 8.57 2.60
N ARG A 14 34.65 9.54 1.87
CA ARG A 14 35.35 10.77 1.50
C ARG A 14 34.40 11.95 1.55
N ALA A 15 34.79 13.01 2.25
CA ALA A 15 34.10 14.29 2.20
C ALA A 15 34.30 14.95 0.83
N THR A 16 33.26 15.56 0.28
CA THR A 16 33.28 16.27 -1.02
C THR A 16 33.86 17.69 -0.91
N GLY A 17 34.03 18.21 0.30
CA GLY A 17 34.61 19.51 0.59
C GLY A 17 35.03 19.59 2.05
N GLY A 18 35.69 20.68 2.48
CA GLY A 18 36.03 20.93 3.86
C GLY A 18 37.42 20.52 4.30
N GLU A 19 37.62 20.44 5.61
CA GLU A 19 38.89 20.07 6.22
C GLU A 19 39.18 18.56 6.08
N PRO A 20 40.47 18.14 6.08
CA PRO A 20 40.81 16.71 5.94
C PRO A 20 40.19 15.80 7.00
N PHE A 21 39.85 16.33 8.16
CA PHE A 21 39.22 15.59 9.26
C PHE A 21 37.75 15.27 9.02
N GLU A 22 37.04 15.98 8.15
CA GLU A 22 35.65 15.66 7.80
C GLU A 22 35.54 14.27 7.15
N SER A 23 36.53 13.88 6.35
CA SER A 23 36.57 12.51 5.79
C SER A 23 36.73 11.45 6.87
N VAL A 24 37.37 11.77 7.99
CA VAL A 24 37.53 10.84 9.13
C VAL A 24 36.20 10.68 9.87
N GLU A 25 35.45 11.75 10.07
CA GLU A 25 34.13 11.67 10.70
C GLU A 25 33.15 10.88 9.83
N LEU A 26 33.14 11.13 8.50
CA LEU A 26 32.34 10.35 7.57
C LEU A 26 32.74 8.88 7.53
N LEU A 27 34.04 8.57 7.63
CA LEU A 27 34.53 7.20 7.70
C LEU A 27 34.04 6.52 8.98
N ARG A 28 34.09 7.23 10.12
CA ARG A 28 33.58 6.71 11.39
C ARG A 28 32.09 6.39 11.31
N LEU A 29 31.27 7.31 10.76
CA LEU A 29 29.85 7.08 10.56
C LEU A 29 29.57 5.88 9.64
N ALA A 30 30.35 5.73 8.57
CA ALA A 30 30.24 4.59 7.68
C ALA A 30 30.65 3.26 8.33
N ASP A 31 31.67 3.31 9.22
CA ASP A 31 32.11 2.15 10.00
C ASP A 31 31.06 1.72 11.02
N ASP A 32 30.46 2.67 11.75
CA ASP A 32 29.37 2.42 12.68
C ASP A 32 28.16 1.76 11.99
N LYS A 33 27.79 2.23 10.79
CA LYS A 33 26.73 1.61 9.97
C LYS A 33 27.10 0.19 9.51
N ALA A 34 28.35 -0.03 9.11
CA ALA A 34 28.83 -1.35 8.72
C ALA A 34 28.88 -2.31 9.91
N GLN A 35 29.25 -1.82 11.09
CA GLN A 35 29.24 -2.60 12.32
C GLN A 35 27.81 -2.97 12.73
N ALA A 36 26.87 -2.02 12.68
CA ALA A 36 25.46 -2.28 12.95
C ALA A 36 24.87 -3.35 12.00
N LEU A 37 25.23 -3.30 10.71
CA LEU A 37 24.84 -4.31 9.75
C LEU A 37 25.44 -5.70 10.07
N PHE A 38 26.70 -5.74 10.50
CA PHE A 38 27.35 -6.99 10.92
C PHE A 38 26.70 -7.55 12.18
N ASP A 39 26.43 -6.72 13.19
CA ASP A 39 25.82 -7.13 14.46
C ASP A 39 24.40 -7.68 14.26
N ASN A 40 23.71 -7.23 13.22
CA ASN A 40 22.40 -7.74 12.78
C ASN A 40 22.50 -8.86 11.74
N CYS A 41 23.60 -9.59 11.69
CA CYS A 41 23.80 -10.73 10.78
C CYS A 41 23.58 -10.40 9.31
N PHE A 42 23.84 -9.17 8.88
CA PHE A 42 23.57 -8.64 7.54
C PHE A 42 22.09 -8.63 7.14
N GLU A 43 21.20 -8.66 8.11
CA GLU A 43 19.78 -8.48 7.85
C GLU A 43 19.51 -7.03 7.43
N ILE A 44 19.01 -6.88 6.23
CA ILE A 44 18.57 -5.58 5.69
C ILE A 44 17.05 -5.51 5.85
N VAL A 45 16.57 -4.38 6.35
CA VAL A 45 15.13 -4.13 6.46
C VAL A 45 14.47 -4.36 5.10
N SER A 46 13.50 -5.27 5.09
CA SER A 46 12.66 -5.53 3.93
C SER A 46 11.42 -4.66 4.00
N GLY A 47 11.03 -4.04 2.88
CA GLY A 47 9.78 -3.32 2.79
C GLY A 47 8.56 -4.22 3.01
N PRO A 48 7.37 -3.62 3.12
CA PRO A 48 6.12 -4.37 3.22
C PRO A 48 5.97 -5.29 2.01
N ASP A 49 5.42 -6.49 2.21
CA ASP A 49 5.11 -7.39 1.09
C ASP A 49 4.06 -6.76 0.18
N ALA A 50 4.19 -6.99 -1.12
CA ALA A 50 3.22 -6.50 -2.10
C ALA A 50 1.85 -7.14 -1.90
N PRO A 51 0.75 -6.40 -2.11
CA PRO A 51 -0.61 -6.92 -1.97
C PRO A 51 -0.90 -7.97 -3.04
N ASP A 52 -1.85 -8.84 -2.75
CA ASP A 52 -2.50 -9.66 -3.76
C ASP A 52 -3.52 -8.80 -4.52
N VAL A 53 -3.62 -9.01 -5.84
CA VAL A 53 -4.54 -8.26 -6.69
C VAL A 53 -5.51 -9.22 -7.36
N THR A 54 -6.79 -8.92 -7.24
CA THR A 54 -7.86 -9.56 -8.02
C THR A 54 -8.41 -8.53 -8.99
N ILE A 55 -8.72 -8.96 -10.23
CA ILE A 55 -9.22 -8.04 -11.25
C ILE A 55 -10.56 -8.55 -11.74
N GLN A 56 -11.58 -7.70 -11.65
CA GLN A 56 -12.88 -7.91 -12.28
C GLN A 56 -12.86 -7.29 -13.67
N GLU A 57 -13.20 -8.10 -14.67
CA GLU A 57 -13.25 -7.71 -16.06
C GLU A 57 -14.68 -7.31 -16.43
N LEU A 58 -14.84 -6.11 -16.98
CA LEU A 58 -16.12 -5.54 -17.43
C LEU A 58 -15.97 -4.97 -18.82
N GLU A 59 -17.08 -4.52 -19.43
CA GLU A 59 -17.07 -3.93 -20.76
C GLU A 59 -16.30 -2.60 -20.78
N ASN A 60 -15.16 -2.57 -21.47
CA ASN A 60 -14.25 -1.43 -21.61
C ASN A 60 -13.73 -0.88 -20.25
N GLU A 61 -13.80 -1.65 -19.19
CA GLU A 61 -13.28 -1.27 -17.88
C GLU A 61 -12.79 -2.48 -17.08
N LEU A 62 -11.95 -2.20 -16.10
CA LEU A 62 -11.42 -3.16 -15.14
C LEU A 62 -11.57 -2.60 -13.73
N ILE A 63 -11.87 -3.46 -12.77
CA ILE A 63 -11.84 -3.10 -11.35
C ILE A 63 -10.76 -3.94 -10.69
N LEU A 64 -9.75 -3.28 -10.14
CA LEU A 64 -8.71 -3.91 -9.36
C LEU A 64 -9.10 -3.88 -7.88
N TYR A 65 -8.92 -5.01 -7.20
CA TYR A 65 -9.05 -5.15 -5.76
C TYR A 65 -7.71 -5.52 -5.16
N LEU A 66 -7.28 -4.78 -4.13
CA LEU A 66 -6.07 -5.02 -3.36
C LEU A 66 -6.46 -5.74 -2.06
N THR A 67 -5.73 -6.81 -1.72
CA THR A 67 -5.94 -7.55 -0.47
C THR A 67 -4.61 -7.90 0.18
N ASN A 68 -4.59 -7.91 1.53
CA ASN A 68 -3.46 -8.32 2.36
C ASN A 68 -3.88 -9.34 3.43
N ASP A 69 -4.72 -10.29 3.04
CA ASP A 69 -5.29 -11.29 3.96
C ASP A 69 -4.41 -12.54 4.13
N ASN A 70 -3.24 -12.57 3.50
CA ASN A 70 -2.33 -13.70 3.63
C ASN A 70 -1.55 -13.60 4.95
N PRO A 71 -1.74 -14.51 5.92
CA PRO A 71 -1.07 -14.46 7.22
C PRO A 71 0.45 -14.71 7.16
N LEU A 72 0.98 -15.12 6.00
CA LEU A 72 2.42 -15.24 5.77
C LEU A 72 3.07 -13.93 5.32
N SER A 73 2.26 -12.92 5.03
CA SER A 73 2.74 -11.59 4.66
C SER A 73 3.27 -10.84 5.88
N ASN A 74 4.40 -10.17 5.74
CA ASN A 74 4.84 -9.21 6.74
C ASN A 74 3.98 -7.94 6.77
N ASN A 75 3.10 -7.78 5.74
CA ASN A 75 2.13 -6.69 5.64
C ASN A 75 0.68 -7.23 5.78
N TYR A 76 0.50 -8.27 6.59
CA TYR A 76 -0.83 -8.81 6.87
C TYR A 76 -1.73 -7.72 7.46
N ARG A 77 -2.90 -7.50 6.86
CA ARG A 77 -3.87 -6.46 7.25
C ARG A 77 -3.29 -5.04 7.29
N GLU A 78 -2.23 -4.77 6.52
CA GLU A 78 -1.57 -3.46 6.49
C GLU A 78 -0.88 -3.06 7.82
N GLU A 79 -0.57 -4.06 8.65
CA GLU A 79 0.10 -3.89 9.94
C GLU A 79 1.63 -4.04 9.83
N TYR A 80 2.20 -3.72 8.66
CA TYR A 80 3.66 -3.80 8.50
C TYR A 80 4.36 -2.84 9.44
N MET A 81 5.29 -3.39 10.22
CA MET A 81 6.24 -2.66 11.02
C MET A 81 7.57 -3.42 11.06
N ALA A 82 8.66 -2.77 10.70
CA ALA A 82 9.99 -3.37 10.71
C ALA A 82 11.04 -2.39 11.21
N MET A 83 11.67 -2.72 12.31
CA MET A 83 12.76 -1.93 12.89
C MET A 83 13.97 -1.95 11.98
N ASP A 84 14.54 -0.76 11.73
CA ASP A 84 15.81 -0.62 11.01
C ASP A 84 16.96 -0.58 12.00
N PRO A 85 17.79 -1.61 12.06
CA PRO A 85 18.92 -1.64 12.97
C PRO A 85 20.00 -0.59 12.67
N SER A 86 19.98 0.00 11.48
CA SER A 86 20.90 1.08 11.09
C SER A 86 20.51 2.45 11.68
N ILE A 87 19.29 2.58 12.21
CA ILE A 87 18.85 3.79 12.90
C ILE A 87 19.44 3.77 14.33
N PRO A 88 20.12 4.84 14.76
CA PRO A 88 20.73 4.89 16.08
C PRO A 88 19.67 4.78 17.20
N THR A 89 20.08 4.27 18.35
CA THR A 89 19.23 4.22 19.55
C THR A 89 19.18 5.56 20.27
N GLU A 90 20.17 6.39 20.07
CA GLU A 90 20.31 7.71 20.68
C GLU A 90 20.85 8.69 19.64
N LEU A 91 20.24 9.85 19.52
CA LEU A 91 20.66 10.92 18.64
C LEU A 91 21.81 11.74 19.26
N GLU A 92 22.48 12.57 18.46
CA GLU A 92 23.61 13.38 18.93
C GLU A 92 23.24 14.38 20.03
N ASP A 93 21.98 14.77 20.09
CA ASP A 93 21.42 15.66 21.13
C ASP A 93 21.10 14.94 22.46
N GLY A 94 21.30 13.63 22.53
CA GLY A 94 20.99 12.77 23.66
C GLY A 94 19.54 12.27 23.70
N THR A 95 18.77 12.50 22.66
CA THR A 95 17.38 11.96 22.54
C THR A 95 17.45 10.46 22.27
N VAL A 96 16.81 9.66 23.15
CA VAL A 96 16.70 8.21 22.99
C VAL A 96 15.47 7.89 22.15
N LEU A 97 15.68 7.20 21.02
CA LEU A 97 14.62 6.78 20.12
C LEU A 97 13.97 5.47 20.60
N THR A 98 12.67 5.42 20.52
CA THR A 98 11.88 4.19 20.74
C THR A 98 12.01 3.23 19.57
N ASP A 99 11.65 1.95 19.78
CA ASP A 99 11.64 0.96 18.70
C ASP A 99 10.63 1.33 17.59
N GLU A 100 9.55 2.01 17.92
CA GLU A 100 8.56 2.51 16.95
C GLU A 100 9.17 3.60 16.07
N GLU A 101 9.87 4.58 16.64
CA GLU A 101 10.55 5.65 15.89
C GLU A 101 11.67 5.12 14.99
N ARG A 102 12.25 3.97 15.34
CA ARG A 102 13.27 3.26 14.57
C ARG A 102 12.70 2.29 13.54
N SER A 103 11.37 2.20 13.43
CA SER A 103 10.69 1.24 12.56
C SER A 103 10.07 1.92 11.35
N TYR A 104 10.21 1.27 10.19
CA TYR A 104 9.36 1.57 9.05
C TYR A 104 7.98 1.00 9.29
N VAL A 105 6.95 1.81 9.06
CA VAL A 105 5.55 1.41 9.12
C VAL A 105 4.92 1.42 7.72
N PHE A 106 3.84 0.67 7.53
CA PHE A 106 3.07 0.71 6.29
C PHE A 106 2.56 2.12 6.02
N GLU A 107 2.72 2.60 4.78
CA GLU A 107 2.30 3.93 4.39
C GLU A 107 1.31 3.91 3.23
N GLY A 108 1.45 2.99 2.26
CA GLY A 108 0.50 2.99 1.15
C GLY A 108 0.84 2.05 0.02
N TYR A 109 0.12 2.25 -1.09
CA TYR A 109 0.24 1.48 -2.32
C TYR A 109 0.54 2.35 -3.52
N LEU A 110 1.34 1.80 -4.44
CA LEU A 110 1.55 2.31 -5.78
C LEU A 110 1.08 1.26 -6.78
N ILE A 111 0.19 1.64 -7.68
CA ILE A 111 -0.40 0.76 -8.67
C ILE A 111 0.05 1.20 -10.05
N TYR A 112 0.65 0.28 -10.79
CA TYR A 112 1.23 0.54 -12.11
C TYR A 112 0.48 -0.24 -13.18
N GLN A 113 0.26 0.39 -14.33
CA GLN A 113 0.04 -0.32 -15.58
C GLN A 113 1.40 -0.59 -16.22
N LEU A 114 1.59 -1.81 -16.69
CA LEU A 114 2.82 -2.26 -17.34
C LEU A 114 2.63 -2.34 -18.85
N ARG A 115 3.71 -2.12 -19.59
CA ARG A 115 3.69 -2.25 -21.07
C ARG A 115 3.40 -3.68 -21.50
N ASP A 116 3.97 -4.66 -20.82
CA ASP A 116 3.85 -6.08 -21.11
C ASP A 116 4.17 -6.94 -19.86
N ASN A 117 4.04 -8.26 -19.98
CA ASN A 117 4.25 -9.21 -18.89
C ASN A 117 5.73 -9.48 -18.54
N THR A 118 6.67 -8.91 -19.27
CA THR A 118 8.10 -9.10 -19.02
C THR A 118 8.68 -8.08 -18.06
N VAL A 119 7.93 -6.99 -17.79
CA VAL A 119 8.33 -5.93 -16.89
C VAL A 119 8.51 -6.46 -15.47
N ARG A 120 9.65 -6.16 -14.87
CA ARG A 120 10.02 -6.58 -13.53
C ARG A 120 9.89 -5.41 -12.54
N PRO A 121 9.77 -5.66 -11.23
CA PRO A 121 9.70 -4.61 -10.22
C PRO A 121 10.85 -3.60 -10.30
N SER A 122 12.05 -4.03 -10.70
CA SER A 122 13.21 -3.16 -10.88
C SER A 122 13.07 -2.16 -12.04
N ALA A 123 12.12 -2.36 -12.96
CA ALA A 123 11.86 -1.48 -14.09
C ALA A 123 10.66 -0.53 -13.86
N LEU A 124 10.09 -0.49 -12.65
CA LEU A 124 8.95 0.40 -12.34
C LEU A 124 9.32 1.89 -12.43
N GLY A 125 10.60 2.25 -12.29
CA GLY A 125 11.08 3.61 -12.51
C GLY A 125 11.23 4.01 -13.99
N ASP A 126 11.15 3.06 -14.93
CA ASP A 126 11.19 3.34 -16.36
C ASP A 126 9.78 3.61 -16.90
N ILE A 127 9.48 4.86 -17.22
CA ILE A 127 8.19 5.31 -17.78
C ILE A 127 7.83 4.65 -19.11
N ALA A 128 8.80 4.09 -19.82
CA ALA A 128 8.56 3.32 -21.04
C ALA A 128 8.10 1.89 -20.75
N ALA A 129 8.39 1.36 -19.56
CA ALA A 129 8.04 0.01 -19.15
C ALA A 129 6.82 -0.02 -18.22
N ALA A 130 6.72 0.94 -17.28
CA ALA A 130 5.65 1.02 -16.30
C ALA A 130 5.20 2.47 -16.11
N ARG A 131 3.91 2.66 -15.85
CA ARG A 131 3.33 3.98 -15.53
C ARG A 131 2.42 3.88 -14.33
N LEU A 132 2.64 4.77 -13.37
CA LEU A 132 1.79 4.88 -12.19
C LEU A 132 0.39 5.31 -12.62
N ILE A 133 -0.63 4.55 -12.24
CA ILE A 133 -2.03 4.82 -12.55
C ILE A 133 -2.83 5.25 -11.33
N ALA A 134 -2.41 4.82 -10.15
CA ALA A 134 -3.02 5.23 -8.89
C ALA A 134 -2.02 5.08 -7.73
N GLN A 135 -2.27 5.87 -6.71
CA GLN A 135 -1.55 5.85 -5.45
C GLN A 135 -2.55 6.13 -4.33
N CYS A 136 -2.38 5.47 -3.20
CA CYS A 136 -3.05 5.82 -1.95
C CYS A 136 -2.09 5.67 -0.78
N ASP A 137 -2.35 6.45 0.25
CA ASP A 137 -1.53 6.56 1.45
C ASP A 137 -2.39 6.62 2.71
N VAL A 138 -1.80 6.24 3.83
CA VAL A 138 -2.45 6.31 5.14
C VAL A 138 -2.71 7.78 5.49
N ARG A 139 -3.87 8.08 6.09
CA ARG A 139 -4.20 9.44 6.55
C ARG A 139 -3.43 9.76 7.84
N ASN A 140 -2.25 10.33 7.71
CA ASN A 140 -1.35 10.65 8.82
C ASN A 140 -0.66 12.01 8.68
N GLY A 141 -0.99 12.78 7.63
CA GLY A 141 -0.40 14.09 7.32
C GLY A 141 0.87 14.01 6.47
N ILE A 142 1.29 12.81 6.05
CA ILE A 142 2.47 12.60 5.21
C ILE A 142 2.02 12.46 3.77
N THR A 143 2.36 13.43 2.93
CA THR A 143 1.97 13.41 1.51
C THR A 143 3.15 13.10 0.60
N GLN A 144 4.35 13.53 0.96
CA GLN A 144 5.55 13.36 0.15
C GLN A 144 6.57 12.51 0.87
N VAL A 145 7.01 11.45 0.23
CA VAL A 145 8.06 10.57 0.74
C VAL A 145 9.27 10.67 -0.17
N ILE A 146 10.40 11.05 0.40
CA ILE A 146 11.61 11.43 -0.32
C ILE A 146 12.77 10.53 0.12
N ASN A 147 13.53 10.02 -0.83
CA ASN A 147 14.84 9.44 -0.56
C ASN A 147 15.94 10.39 -1.03
N ASN A 148 16.98 10.52 -0.25
CA ASN A 148 18.19 11.23 -0.65
C ASN A 148 19.15 10.20 -1.26
N GLU A 149 19.15 10.11 -2.59
CA GLU A 149 19.95 9.14 -3.33
C GLU A 149 21.26 9.78 -3.79
N PHE A 150 22.37 9.05 -3.68
CA PHE A 150 23.66 9.54 -4.11
C PHE A 150 23.72 9.64 -5.64
N ASP A 151 23.90 10.86 -6.17
CA ASP A 151 24.12 11.10 -7.58
C ASP A 151 25.64 11.06 -7.88
N PRO A 152 26.11 10.09 -8.69
CA PRO A 152 27.54 9.95 -8.99
C PRO A 152 28.10 11.08 -9.88
N VAL A 153 27.24 11.86 -10.54
CA VAL A 153 27.67 12.99 -11.38
C VAL A 153 27.86 14.25 -10.57
N LEU A 154 26.94 14.47 -9.62
CA LEU A 154 26.99 15.60 -8.70
C LEU A 154 27.86 15.32 -7.47
N GLU A 155 28.20 14.04 -7.24
CA GLU A 155 28.95 13.54 -6.07
C GLU A 155 28.32 13.92 -4.72
N LEU A 156 26.98 14.06 -4.68
CA LEU A 156 26.23 14.43 -3.48
C LEU A 156 24.86 13.73 -3.43
N PRO A 157 24.25 13.61 -2.24
CA PRO A 157 22.88 13.13 -2.11
C PRO A 157 21.87 14.10 -2.73
N VAL A 158 21.00 13.59 -3.60
CA VAL A 158 19.94 14.38 -4.25
C VAL A 158 18.58 13.89 -3.76
N PRO A 159 17.70 14.80 -3.29
CA PRO A 159 16.35 14.41 -2.89
C PRO A 159 15.55 13.95 -4.11
N THR A 160 15.10 12.68 -4.04
CA THR A 160 14.29 12.03 -5.08
C THR A 160 12.92 11.70 -4.52
N LEU A 161 11.88 12.25 -5.13
CA LEU A 161 10.49 11.96 -4.75
C LEU A 161 10.15 10.52 -5.12
N GLN A 162 9.79 9.72 -4.12
CA GLN A 162 9.43 8.30 -4.28
C GLN A 162 7.91 8.10 -4.32
N ALA A 163 7.18 8.81 -3.49
CA ALA A 163 5.73 8.76 -3.42
C ALA A 163 5.17 10.16 -3.16
N ASN A 164 4.02 10.46 -3.77
CA ASN A 164 3.32 11.74 -3.61
C ASN A 164 1.82 11.46 -3.41
N GLY A 165 1.46 11.14 -2.18
CA GLY A 165 0.11 10.80 -1.77
C GLY A 165 -0.81 12.00 -1.62
N SER A 166 -2.09 11.72 -1.42
CA SER A 166 -3.14 12.74 -1.20
C SER A 166 -3.59 12.84 0.26
N ASP A 167 -3.09 11.97 1.14
CA ASP A 167 -3.51 11.86 2.56
C ASP A 167 -5.04 11.65 2.72
N GLU A 168 -5.64 10.95 1.75
CA GLU A 168 -7.08 10.67 1.76
C GLU A 168 -7.42 9.33 2.41
N GLY A 169 -6.42 8.49 2.64
CA GLY A 169 -6.55 7.15 3.19
C GLY A 169 -6.43 6.05 2.14
N ILE A 170 -6.29 4.81 2.61
CA ILE A 170 -6.15 3.65 1.75
C ILE A 170 -7.47 3.32 1.06
N PHE A 171 -7.40 3.04 -0.24
CA PHE A 171 -8.49 2.42 -0.98
C PHE A 171 -8.06 1.02 -1.45
N HIS A 172 -9.00 0.08 -1.37
CA HIS A 172 -8.77 -1.31 -1.74
C HIS A 172 -9.37 -1.68 -3.10
N SER A 173 -10.04 -0.74 -3.76
CA SER A 173 -10.57 -0.95 -5.09
C SER A 173 -10.30 0.24 -6.00
N LEU A 174 -9.95 -0.06 -7.25
CA LEU A 174 -9.63 0.95 -8.27
C LEU A 174 -10.34 0.61 -9.57
N ARG A 175 -11.12 1.54 -10.09
CA ARG A 175 -11.71 1.48 -11.43
C ARG A 175 -10.72 2.00 -12.47
N ILE A 176 -10.46 1.21 -13.50
CA ILE A 176 -9.57 1.56 -14.61
C ILE A 176 -10.39 1.56 -15.90
N THR A 177 -10.42 2.71 -16.57
CA THR A 177 -11.11 2.91 -17.85
C THR A 177 -10.15 3.32 -18.97
N ASN A 178 -8.91 3.67 -18.60
CA ASN A 178 -7.95 4.25 -19.53
C ASN A 178 -6.68 3.38 -19.60
N ASP A 179 -6.16 3.27 -20.82
CA ASP A 179 -4.83 2.71 -21.12
C ASP A 179 -3.81 3.85 -21.15
N VAL A 180 -2.92 3.91 -20.16
CA VAL A 180 -1.90 4.98 -20.08
C VAL A 180 -0.80 4.87 -21.13
N PHE A 181 -0.71 3.73 -21.85
CA PHE A 181 0.22 3.55 -22.96
C PHE A 181 -0.41 3.84 -24.35
N ALA A 182 -1.71 4.08 -24.40
CA ALA A 182 -2.38 4.37 -25.66
C ALA A 182 -1.91 5.69 -26.27
N GLN A 183 -1.89 5.74 -27.60
CA GLN A 183 -1.67 6.94 -28.37
C GLN A 183 -3.00 7.33 -29.05
N GLY A 184 -3.56 8.45 -28.69
CA GLY A 184 -4.86 8.93 -29.18
C GLY A 184 -6.00 8.60 -28.22
N ASP A 185 -6.97 7.77 -28.63
CA ASP A 185 -8.05 7.32 -27.73
C ASP A 185 -7.47 6.38 -26.67
N ASN A 186 -7.56 6.80 -25.42
CA ASN A 186 -6.97 6.09 -24.28
C ASN A 186 -7.94 5.17 -23.55
N ARG A 187 -9.17 4.98 -24.03
CA ARG A 187 -10.12 4.05 -23.42
C ARG A 187 -9.63 2.61 -23.55
N LEU A 188 -9.93 1.80 -22.54
CA LEU A 188 -9.68 0.37 -22.62
C LEU A 188 -10.47 -0.25 -23.76
N ILE A 189 -9.86 -1.21 -24.44
CA ILE A 189 -10.42 -1.93 -25.58
C ILE A 189 -10.75 -3.35 -25.13
N ASN A 190 -11.98 -3.79 -25.37
CA ASN A 190 -12.39 -5.16 -25.09
C ASN A 190 -11.50 -6.18 -25.81
N TYR A 191 -11.23 -7.28 -25.15
CA TYR A 191 -10.40 -8.40 -25.62
C TYR A 191 -8.91 -8.07 -25.86
N LYS A 192 -8.45 -6.89 -25.41
CA LYS A 192 -7.02 -6.55 -25.33
C LYS A 192 -6.53 -6.84 -23.92
N THR A 193 -5.43 -7.57 -23.80
CA THR A 193 -4.82 -7.87 -22.50
C THR A 193 -4.01 -6.67 -21.99
N TYR A 194 -4.24 -6.30 -20.75
CA TYR A 194 -3.53 -5.28 -19.99
C TYR A 194 -2.80 -5.91 -18.82
N TYR A 195 -1.71 -5.30 -18.41
CA TYR A 195 -0.85 -5.82 -17.35
C TYR A 195 -0.72 -4.80 -16.23
N PHE A 196 -0.77 -5.28 -14.99
CA PHE A 196 -0.72 -4.44 -13.80
C PHE A 196 0.22 -5.02 -12.75
N MET A 197 0.73 -4.14 -11.91
CA MET A 197 1.52 -4.50 -10.74
C MET A 197 1.19 -3.52 -9.63
N ALA A 198 0.99 -4.04 -8.42
CA ALA A 198 0.83 -3.24 -7.22
C ALA A 198 2.00 -3.52 -6.28
N ILE A 199 2.51 -2.46 -5.68
CA ILE A 199 3.53 -2.53 -4.63
C ILE A 199 3.05 -1.76 -3.41
N ALA A 200 3.39 -2.26 -2.24
CA ALA A 200 3.24 -1.54 -0.99
C ALA A 200 4.53 -0.76 -0.68
N TYR A 201 4.45 0.26 0.14
CA TYR A 201 5.62 0.94 0.64
C TYR A 201 5.45 1.31 2.11
N GLY A 202 6.58 1.34 2.79
CA GLY A 202 6.68 1.79 4.17
C GLY A 202 7.42 3.12 4.26
N TYR A 203 7.19 3.80 5.36
CA TYR A 203 7.75 5.10 5.68
C TYR A 203 8.40 5.10 7.06
N ASN A 204 9.51 5.79 7.19
CA ASN A 204 10.12 6.19 8.46
C ASN A 204 10.81 7.54 8.29
N GLN A 205 10.72 8.37 9.31
CA GLN A 205 11.52 9.59 9.43
C GLN A 205 11.77 9.89 10.90
N TYR A 206 12.82 9.30 11.46
CA TYR A 206 13.21 9.56 12.85
C TYR A 206 13.83 10.95 13.04
N GLU A 207 14.52 11.48 12.01
CA GLU A 207 15.16 12.78 12.00
C GLU A 207 15.21 13.34 10.57
N PRO A 208 15.01 14.66 10.36
CA PRO A 208 15.21 15.28 9.06
C PRO A 208 16.66 15.08 8.55
N TYR A 209 16.79 14.75 7.27
CA TYR A 209 18.09 14.54 6.68
C TYR A 209 18.84 15.84 6.44
N ASP A 210 20.08 15.93 6.94
CA ASP A 210 21.02 17.01 6.65
C ASP A 210 22.01 16.56 5.55
N PRO A 211 21.94 17.13 4.34
CA PRO A 211 22.82 16.74 3.23
C PRO A 211 24.27 17.22 3.40
N VAL A 212 24.54 18.15 4.33
CA VAL A 212 25.89 18.65 4.58
C VAL A 212 26.62 17.78 5.59
N LEU A 213 25.94 17.45 6.68
CA LEU A 213 26.49 16.60 7.74
C LEU A 213 26.29 15.10 7.42
N LEU A 214 25.43 14.77 6.43
CA LEU A 214 25.04 13.41 6.09
C LEU A 214 24.41 12.64 7.26
N THR A 215 23.79 13.36 8.19
CA THR A 215 23.07 12.83 9.35
C THR A 215 21.56 12.78 9.09
N GLY A 216 20.81 12.07 9.95
CA GLY A 216 19.37 11.92 9.83
C GLY A 216 18.94 10.85 8.82
N GLN A 217 17.62 10.81 8.54
CA GLN A 217 17.00 9.77 7.69
C GLN A 217 17.16 10.09 6.21
N SER A 218 18.18 9.53 5.57
CA SER A 218 18.40 9.70 4.13
C SER A 218 17.38 8.89 3.28
N LYS A 219 16.81 7.83 3.83
CA LYS A 219 15.91 6.93 3.13
C LYS A 219 14.60 6.80 3.90
N GLN A 220 13.63 7.61 3.53
CA GLN A 220 12.29 7.60 4.13
C GLN A 220 11.40 6.49 3.55
N TYR A 221 11.61 6.15 2.29
CA TYR A 221 10.79 5.23 1.50
C TYR A 221 11.40 3.84 1.44
N LEU A 222 10.57 2.82 1.69
CA LEU A 222 10.96 1.43 1.59
C LEU A 222 9.90 0.63 0.82
N ALA A 223 10.18 0.32 -0.44
CA ALA A 223 9.24 -0.39 -1.32
C ALA A 223 9.22 -1.89 -1.08
N SER A 224 8.13 -2.52 -1.51
CA SER A 224 8.02 -3.98 -1.64
C SER A 224 9.16 -4.54 -2.48
N ARG A 225 9.75 -5.65 -2.02
CA ARG A 225 10.73 -6.44 -2.78
C ARG A 225 10.22 -7.83 -3.15
N LYS A 226 9.20 -8.30 -2.44
CA LYS A 226 8.56 -9.61 -2.61
C LYS A 226 7.06 -9.51 -2.32
N ALA A 227 6.32 -10.56 -2.62
CA ALA A 227 4.97 -10.80 -2.15
C ALA A 227 5.01 -11.74 -0.94
N ALA A 228 3.87 -11.95 -0.29
CA ALA A 228 3.75 -12.91 0.82
C ALA A 228 4.30 -14.31 0.46
N VAL A 229 4.13 -14.71 -0.81
CA VAL A 229 4.70 -15.95 -1.35
C VAL A 229 5.45 -15.63 -2.64
N GLY A 230 6.78 -15.62 -2.57
CA GLY A 230 7.66 -15.47 -3.73
C GLY A 230 7.84 -14.02 -4.20
N SER A 231 8.00 -13.84 -5.50
CA SER A 231 8.23 -12.53 -6.13
C SER A 231 6.93 -11.77 -6.33
N ILE A 232 7.03 -10.44 -6.46
CA ILE A 232 5.91 -9.59 -6.84
C ILE A 232 5.37 -10.05 -8.21
N ARG A 233 4.05 -10.17 -8.30
CA ARG A 233 3.37 -10.73 -9.47
C ARG A 233 2.98 -9.63 -10.45
N THR A 234 3.01 -9.98 -11.73
CA THR A 234 2.33 -9.25 -12.78
C THR A 234 0.96 -9.86 -12.97
N TYR A 235 -0.08 -9.04 -12.88
CA TYR A 235 -1.47 -9.43 -13.09
C TYR A 235 -1.88 -9.03 -14.50
N SER A 236 -2.68 -9.87 -15.15
CA SER A 236 -3.19 -9.60 -16.50
C SER A 236 -4.71 -9.69 -16.53
N ALA A 237 -5.34 -8.82 -17.28
CA ALA A 237 -6.77 -8.80 -17.47
C ALA A 237 -7.15 -8.31 -18.87
N SER A 238 -8.30 -8.77 -19.37
CA SER A 238 -8.84 -8.41 -20.69
C SER A 238 -10.29 -7.97 -20.54
N PRO A 239 -10.58 -6.66 -20.63
CA PRO A 239 -11.95 -6.17 -20.55
C PRO A 239 -12.85 -6.90 -21.54
N HIS A 240 -14.07 -7.24 -21.14
CA HIS A 240 -15.05 -7.87 -22.01
C HIS A 240 -16.46 -7.74 -21.42
N PRO A 241 -17.52 -7.83 -22.23
CA PRO A 241 -18.88 -7.83 -21.71
C PRO A 241 -19.14 -9.09 -20.84
N PRO A 242 -19.54 -8.95 -19.57
CA PRO A 242 -19.71 -10.07 -18.63
C PRO A 242 -20.99 -10.88 -18.88
N VAL A 243 -21.86 -10.45 -19.78
CA VAL A 243 -23.18 -11.03 -20.04
C VAL A 243 -23.11 -12.54 -20.37
N THR A 244 -22.09 -12.95 -21.12
CA THR A 244 -21.91 -14.36 -21.51
C THR A 244 -21.46 -15.23 -20.34
N GLU A 245 -20.68 -14.71 -19.42
CA GLU A 245 -20.18 -15.42 -18.23
C GLU A 245 -21.24 -15.50 -17.15
N ALA A 246 -22.04 -14.46 -17.01
CA ALA A 246 -23.18 -14.42 -16.08
C ALA A 246 -24.39 -15.27 -16.53
N GLY A 247 -24.24 -16.15 -17.53
CA GLY A 247 -25.33 -16.99 -18.02
C GLY A 247 -26.46 -16.21 -18.69
N GLY A 248 -26.17 -15.03 -19.21
CA GLY A 248 -27.13 -14.12 -19.86
C GLY A 248 -27.83 -13.16 -18.90
N THR A 249 -27.43 -13.09 -17.65
CA THR A 249 -27.90 -12.06 -16.72
C THR A 249 -27.36 -10.69 -17.10
N ILE A 250 -28.23 -9.72 -17.26
CA ILE A 250 -27.84 -8.32 -17.54
C ILE A 250 -27.48 -7.69 -16.19
N GLU A 251 -26.24 -7.23 -16.06
CA GLU A 251 -25.85 -6.40 -14.94
C GLU A 251 -26.39 -4.99 -15.11
N SER A 252 -27.17 -4.52 -14.14
CA SER A 252 -27.80 -3.18 -14.15
C SER A 252 -27.16 -2.21 -13.17
N SER A 253 -25.97 -2.55 -12.64
CA SER A 253 -25.22 -1.74 -11.70
C SER A 253 -23.89 -1.28 -12.31
N ALA A 254 -23.45 -0.07 -11.95
CA ALA A 254 -22.16 0.48 -12.29
C ALA A 254 -21.27 0.58 -11.05
N TYR A 255 -19.95 0.70 -11.26
CA TYR A 255 -19.01 0.93 -10.16
C TYR A 255 -19.39 2.18 -9.36
N GLY A 256 -19.50 2.03 -8.04
CA GLY A 256 -19.95 3.09 -7.13
C GLY A 256 -21.45 3.14 -6.90
N ASP A 257 -22.23 2.30 -7.57
CA ASP A 257 -23.67 2.15 -7.25
C ASP A 257 -23.82 1.49 -5.88
N GLY A 258 -24.72 2.06 -5.08
CA GLY A 258 -25.12 1.44 -3.80
C GLY A 258 -25.97 0.20 -4.00
N VAL A 259 -26.17 -0.55 -2.93
CA VAL A 259 -27.04 -1.74 -2.92
C VAL A 259 -28.47 -1.33 -3.25
N SER A 260 -29.03 -1.87 -4.35
CA SER A 260 -30.43 -1.69 -4.70
C SER A 260 -31.28 -2.75 -4.01
N LEU A 261 -32.12 -2.33 -3.08
CA LEU A 261 -33.07 -3.20 -2.39
C LEU A 261 -34.40 -3.22 -3.13
N THR A 262 -34.70 -4.33 -3.83
CA THR A 262 -35.99 -4.54 -4.47
C THR A 262 -36.86 -5.46 -3.64
N ARG A 263 -38.06 -5.00 -3.33
CA ARG A 263 -39.03 -5.81 -2.61
C ARG A 263 -39.65 -6.85 -3.54
N ILE A 264 -39.43 -8.13 -3.25
CA ILE A 264 -39.99 -9.24 -4.02
C ILE A 264 -41.38 -9.62 -3.50
N SER A 265 -41.65 -9.54 -2.20
CA SER A 265 -42.90 -9.95 -1.57
C SER A 265 -43.19 -9.18 -0.30
N GLY A 266 -44.46 -9.13 0.13
CA GLY A 266 -44.92 -8.50 1.36
C GLY A 266 -45.54 -7.10 1.17
N LYS A 267 -46.04 -6.50 2.25
CA LYS A 267 -46.59 -5.13 2.24
C LYS A 267 -45.45 -4.12 2.34
N GLY A 268 -45.46 -3.10 1.48
CA GLY A 268 -44.48 -2.01 1.51
C GLY A 268 -44.55 -1.19 2.81
N ASN A 269 -43.52 -0.42 3.03
CA ASN A 269 -43.43 0.54 4.13
C ASN A 269 -44.25 1.85 3.84
N GLY A 270 -44.93 1.92 2.72
CA GLY A 270 -45.70 3.11 2.34
C GLY A 270 -44.84 4.34 2.09
N THR A 271 -43.68 4.18 1.50
CA THR A 271 -42.69 5.25 1.24
C THR A 271 -41.96 5.81 2.48
N HIS A 272 -42.06 5.13 3.62
CA HIS A 272 -41.34 5.55 4.80
C HIS A 272 -39.85 5.16 4.70
N ILE A 273 -38.98 6.05 5.10
CA ILE A 273 -37.53 5.81 5.22
C ILE A 273 -37.30 4.90 6.44
N ILE A 274 -36.42 3.92 6.30
CA ILE A 274 -35.96 3.10 7.42
C ILE A 274 -34.77 3.83 8.04
N ASP A 275 -34.99 4.37 9.24
CA ASP A 275 -33.92 5.00 10.03
C ASP A 275 -33.40 4.05 11.08
N ILE A 276 -32.10 4.17 11.39
CA ILE A 276 -31.47 3.50 12.51
C ILE A 276 -31.97 4.20 13.79
N THR A 277 -32.30 3.43 14.83
CA THR A 277 -32.62 4.07 16.12
C THR A 277 -31.37 4.70 16.71
N PRO A 278 -31.51 5.82 17.47
CA PRO A 278 -30.36 6.46 18.14
C PRO A 278 -29.56 5.51 19.04
N GLU A 279 -30.23 4.53 19.65
CA GLU A 279 -29.58 3.52 20.48
C GLU A 279 -28.75 2.54 19.65
N SER A 280 -29.19 2.20 18.42
CA SER A 280 -28.44 1.35 17.50
C SER A 280 -27.27 2.10 16.88
N GLU A 281 -27.47 3.37 16.53
CA GLU A 281 -26.41 4.26 16.06
C GLU A 281 -25.32 4.43 17.11
N ALA A 282 -25.69 4.67 18.36
CA ALA A 282 -24.74 4.78 19.46
C ALA A 282 -23.94 3.49 19.71
N LYS A 283 -24.56 2.32 19.54
CA LYS A 283 -23.84 1.04 19.61
C LYS A 283 -22.86 0.84 18.46
N ILE A 284 -23.26 1.17 17.24
CA ILE A 284 -22.37 1.09 16.06
C ILE A 284 -21.18 2.02 16.23
N LEU A 285 -21.39 3.21 16.75
CA LEU A 285 -20.32 4.19 16.99
C LEU A 285 -19.41 3.82 18.17
N ALA A 286 -19.93 3.10 19.17
CA ALA A 286 -19.17 2.68 20.35
C ALA A 286 -18.33 1.41 20.09
N ASP A 287 -18.72 0.57 19.15
CA ASP A 287 -18.20 -0.78 18.98
C ASP A 287 -17.78 -1.00 17.52
N LYS A 288 -16.84 -0.16 17.05
CA LYS A 288 -16.38 -0.20 15.65
C LYS A 288 -15.72 -1.52 15.27
N ASP A 289 -15.12 -2.20 16.23
CA ASP A 289 -14.32 -3.41 15.99
C ASP A 289 -15.15 -4.72 16.06
N GLU A 290 -16.33 -4.70 16.71
CA GLU A 290 -17.22 -5.87 16.79
C GLU A 290 -18.36 -5.89 15.77
N VAL A 291 -18.51 -4.85 14.96
CA VAL A 291 -19.63 -4.73 14.01
C VAL A 291 -19.49 -5.71 12.84
N ALA A 292 -18.29 -6.20 12.57
CA ALA A 292 -18.04 -7.17 11.49
C ALA A 292 -18.66 -8.53 11.74
N ASP A 293 -18.86 -8.94 13.01
CA ASP A 293 -19.39 -10.25 13.39
C ASP A 293 -20.81 -10.23 13.96
N SER A 294 -21.41 -9.06 14.14
CA SER A 294 -22.74 -8.94 14.73
C SER A 294 -23.80 -8.63 13.68
N VAL A 295 -24.83 -9.46 13.65
CA VAL A 295 -26.05 -9.18 12.88
C VAL A 295 -26.65 -7.86 13.31
N ILE A 296 -26.61 -6.85 12.46
CA ILE A 296 -27.21 -5.55 12.71
C ILE A 296 -28.72 -5.71 12.72
N PHE A 297 -29.34 -5.66 13.91
CA PHE A 297 -30.78 -5.67 14.04
C PHE A 297 -31.36 -4.28 13.78
N TRP A 298 -32.02 -4.12 12.66
CA TRP A 298 -32.87 -2.97 12.40
C TRP A 298 -34.15 -3.11 13.20
N ARG A 299 -34.26 -2.40 14.30
CA ARG A 299 -35.50 -2.38 15.07
C ARG A 299 -36.31 -1.17 14.70
N LYS A 300 -37.43 -1.41 14.15
CA LYS A 300 -38.36 -0.42 13.81
C LYS A 300 -39.37 -0.15 14.91
N ARG A 301 -39.48 1.06 15.35
CA ARG A 301 -40.68 1.57 15.99
C ARG A 301 -41.54 2.30 14.97
N SER A 302 -42.73 1.86 14.79
CA SER A 302 -43.90 2.57 14.22
C SER A 302 -44.00 2.76 12.70
N VAL A 303 -43.01 2.54 11.88
CA VAL A 303 -43.09 2.81 10.44
C VAL A 303 -43.32 1.58 9.58
N MET A 304 -43.06 0.35 10.08
CA MET A 304 -43.44 -0.90 9.41
C MET A 304 -44.71 -1.52 9.99
N ARG A 305 -45.82 -0.82 9.94
CA ARG A 305 -47.11 -1.50 10.13
C ARG A 305 -47.31 -2.41 8.94
N GLY A 306 -47.03 -3.69 9.13
CA GLY A 306 -47.34 -4.71 8.14
C GLY A 306 -46.27 -5.65 7.67
N LEU A 307 -45.05 -5.60 8.20
CA LEU A 307 -44.10 -6.68 8.07
C LEU A 307 -44.19 -7.57 9.31
N SER A 308 -44.38 -8.87 9.11
CA SER A 308 -44.31 -9.85 10.18
C SER A 308 -42.90 -9.83 10.77
N SER A 309 -42.81 -10.11 12.08
CA SER A 309 -41.61 -10.06 12.90
C SER A 309 -40.47 -11.01 12.50
N THR A 310 -40.46 -11.54 11.28
CA THR A 310 -39.55 -12.58 10.80
C THR A 310 -38.89 -12.23 9.45
N CYS A 311 -38.56 -10.96 9.19
CA CYS A 311 -37.69 -10.66 8.07
C CYS A 311 -36.23 -10.62 8.54
N LEU A 312 -35.58 -11.78 8.48
CA LEU A 312 -34.14 -11.91 8.57
C LEU A 312 -33.53 -11.45 7.24
N LEU A 313 -32.83 -10.35 7.25
CA LEU A 313 -31.92 -9.99 6.16
C LEU A 313 -30.64 -10.83 6.34
N TYR A 314 -30.50 -11.86 5.54
CA TYR A 314 -29.21 -12.55 5.38
C TYR A 314 -28.38 -11.74 4.42
N THR A 315 -27.28 -11.18 4.87
CA THR A 315 -26.15 -10.89 4.01
C THR A 315 -25.37 -12.20 3.93
N SER A 316 -25.48 -12.90 2.83
CA SER A 316 -24.56 -14.01 2.55
C SER A 316 -23.27 -13.38 2.03
N ASP A 317 -22.19 -13.59 2.77
CA ASP A 317 -20.86 -13.48 2.23
C ASP A 317 -20.74 -14.44 1.03
N ALA A 318 -20.34 -13.88 -0.11
CA ALA A 318 -19.85 -14.62 -1.26
C ALA A 318 -18.55 -13.97 -1.71
#